data_0655acf03544bdffe96430fe9a0ed1aa
#
_entry.id   0655acf03544bdffe96430fe9a0ed1aa
#
_cell.length_a   1.000
_cell.length_b   1.000
_cell.length_c   1.000
_cell.angle_alpha   90.00
_cell.angle_beta   90.00
_cell.angle_gamma   90.00
#
_symmetry.space_group_name_H-M   'P 1'
#
loop_
_entity.id
_entity.type
_entity.pdbx_description
1 polymer ?
#
loop_
_entity_poly.entity_id
_entity_poly.type
_entity_poly.pdbx_seq_one_letter_code
_entity_poly.pdbx_strand_id
1 'polypeptide(L)'
;MTLADPPSLRTWSDRVRWFDERLRRAGGDTPVPVDPQTEAILTELRRVFAAGAWVAVVVLAQTAIDSAVAERVERAVGDGLDLNTVRFGRDYVWLRDRRNAYVHNDSPLPAITARDLAQDVQRLEREARKAVELMAAALASRA
;
A
#
# COMPACT_ATOMS: atom_id res chain seq x y z
N MET A 1 -13.25 22.48 -3.64
CA MET A 1 -12.02 21.93 -3.05
C MET A 1 -10.95 21.82 -4.13
N THR A 2 -9.78 22.33 -3.89
CA THR A 2 -8.65 22.16 -4.81
C THR A 2 -7.84 20.92 -4.42
N LEU A 3 -6.98 20.46 -5.32
CA LEU A 3 -6.10 19.34 -5.03
C LEU A 3 -5.12 19.62 -3.87
N ALA A 4 -4.86 20.89 -3.60
CA ALA A 4 -3.96 21.30 -2.53
C ALA A 4 -4.67 21.41 -1.17
N ASP A 5 -5.99 21.37 -1.16
CA ASP A 5 -6.72 21.50 0.10
C ASP A 5 -6.60 20.22 0.93
N PRO A 6 -6.35 20.35 2.23
CA PRO A 6 -6.33 19.18 3.09
C PRO A 6 -7.74 18.62 3.27
N PRO A 7 -7.89 17.32 3.53
CA PRO A 7 -9.20 16.77 3.88
C PRO A 7 -9.70 17.36 5.21
N SER A 8 -11.02 17.28 5.41
CA SER A 8 -11.58 17.64 6.71
C SER A 8 -11.01 16.74 7.81
N LEU A 9 -11.03 17.22 9.05
CA LEU A 9 -10.60 16.42 10.18
C LEU A 9 -11.38 15.12 10.30
N ARG A 10 -12.67 15.16 10.01
CA ARG A 10 -13.52 13.97 10.02
C ARG A 10 -13.08 12.96 8.97
N THR A 11 -12.84 13.39 7.73
CA THR A 11 -12.39 12.51 6.65
C THR A 11 -11.02 11.91 7.00
N TRP A 12 -10.11 12.72 7.51
CA TRP A 12 -8.81 12.25 7.97
C TRP A 12 -8.96 11.15 9.01
N SER A 13 -9.77 11.40 10.04
CA SER A 13 -9.99 10.45 11.14
C SER A 13 -10.63 9.15 10.66
N ASP A 14 -11.62 9.24 9.75
CA ASP A 14 -12.28 8.06 9.20
C ASP A 14 -11.30 7.19 8.41
N ARG A 15 -10.42 7.83 7.63
CA ARG A 15 -9.39 7.11 6.86
C ARG A 15 -8.37 6.43 7.76
N VAL A 16 -7.91 7.12 8.80
CA VAL A 16 -6.99 6.55 9.79
C VAL A 16 -7.62 5.32 10.44
N ARG A 17 -8.87 5.41 10.84
CA ARG A 17 -9.59 4.30 11.47
C ARG A 17 -9.71 3.12 10.52
N TRP A 18 -10.05 3.37 9.26
CA TRP A 18 -10.15 2.30 8.26
C TRP A 18 -8.79 1.60 8.07
N PHE A 19 -7.72 2.39 7.91
CA PHE A 19 -6.36 1.86 7.73
C PHE A 19 -5.94 0.97 8.90
N ASP A 20 -6.08 1.49 10.11
CA ASP A 20 -5.70 0.76 11.33
C ASP A 20 -6.49 -0.53 11.48
N GLU A 21 -7.76 -0.50 11.14
CA GLU A 21 -8.62 -1.67 11.22
C GLU A 21 -8.23 -2.74 10.20
N ARG A 22 -7.80 -2.35 9.00
CA ARG A 22 -7.34 -3.32 7.99
C ARG A 22 -6.08 -4.04 8.44
N LEU A 23 -5.13 -3.32 9.03
CA LEU A 23 -3.93 -3.95 9.59
C LEU A 23 -4.28 -4.88 10.74
N ARG A 24 -5.16 -4.45 11.63
CA ARG A 24 -5.59 -5.28 12.77
C ARG A 24 -6.26 -6.57 12.31
N ARG A 25 -7.17 -6.48 11.34
CA ARG A 25 -7.88 -7.67 10.83
C ARG A 25 -6.93 -8.67 10.19
N ALA A 26 -5.97 -8.18 9.44
CA ALA A 26 -5.00 -9.06 8.77
C ALA A 26 -4.17 -9.85 9.78
N GLY A 27 -3.79 -9.23 10.89
CA GLY A 27 -3.03 -9.87 11.95
C GLY A 27 -3.86 -10.69 12.93
N GLY A 28 -5.18 -10.70 12.82
CA GLY A 28 -6.07 -11.27 13.82
C GLY A 28 -6.00 -10.45 15.12
N ASP A 29 -5.93 -11.10 16.26
CA ASP A 29 -5.81 -10.42 17.56
C ASP A 29 -4.36 -10.13 17.94
N THR A 30 -3.41 -10.53 17.11
CA THR A 30 -1.99 -10.34 17.38
C THR A 30 -1.45 -9.27 16.44
N PRO A 31 -0.75 -8.23 16.95
CA PRO A 31 -0.11 -7.25 16.07
C PRO A 31 0.85 -7.94 15.11
N VAL A 32 0.85 -7.49 13.86
CA VAL A 32 1.77 -8.00 12.85
C VAL A 32 3.17 -7.46 13.15
N PRO A 33 4.14 -8.32 13.47
CA PRO A 33 5.50 -7.86 13.72
C PRO A 33 6.16 -7.46 12.39
N VAL A 34 6.78 -6.31 12.39
CA VAL A 34 7.53 -5.80 11.24
C VAL A 34 8.87 -5.27 11.71
N ASP A 35 9.84 -5.29 10.81
CA ASP A 35 11.15 -4.71 11.08
C ASP A 35 11.07 -3.18 11.13
N PRO A 36 12.09 -2.50 11.68
CA PRO A 36 12.04 -1.04 11.87
C PRO A 36 11.90 -0.24 10.58
N GLN A 37 12.45 -0.71 9.47
CA GLN A 37 12.30 -0.01 8.20
C GLN A 37 10.88 -0.12 7.67
N THR A 38 10.31 -1.33 7.70
CA THR A 38 8.91 -1.53 7.30
C THR A 38 7.97 -0.73 8.19
N GLU A 39 8.22 -0.66 9.49
CA GLU A 39 7.44 0.15 10.42
C GLU A 39 7.44 1.64 10.03
N ALA A 40 8.60 2.17 9.67
CA ALA A 40 8.69 3.56 9.21
C ALA A 40 7.89 3.79 7.93
N ILE A 41 7.97 2.86 6.99
CA ILE A 41 7.19 2.93 5.73
C ILE A 41 5.70 2.89 6.03
N LEU A 42 5.26 2.02 6.95
CA LEU A 42 3.85 1.94 7.35
C LEU A 42 3.37 3.24 8.00
N THR A 43 4.23 3.89 8.78
CA THR A 43 3.90 5.17 9.40
C THR A 43 3.65 6.25 8.34
N GLU A 44 4.50 6.33 7.33
CA GLU A 44 4.30 7.26 6.22
C GLU A 44 3.09 6.89 5.37
N LEU A 45 2.90 5.59 5.11
CA LEU A 45 1.76 5.10 4.36
C LEU A 45 0.43 5.50 5.02
N ARG A 46 0.36 5.38 6.34
CA ARG A 46 -0.82 5.79 7.12
C ARG A 46 -1.11 7.28 6.91
N ARG A 47 -0.08 8.12 6.92
CA ARG A 47 -0.24 9.56 6.71
C ARG A 47 -0.73 9.89 5.31
N VAL A 48 -0.13 9.32 4.27
CA VAL A 48 -0.53 9.62 2.90
C VAL A 48 -1.91 9.06 2.59
N PHE A 49 -2.30 7.96 3.22
CA PHE A 49 -3.66 7.42 3.10
C PHE A 49 -4.67 8.40 3.73
N ALA A 50 -4.40 8.88 4.93
CA ALA A 50 -5.26 9.85 5.60
C ALA A 50 -5.39 11.14 4.78
N ALA A 51 -4.31 11.56 4.14
CA ALA A 51 -4.30 12.75 3.30
C ALA A 51 -5.03 12.57 1.96
N GLY A 52 -5.30 11.33 1.54
CA GLY A 52 -5.90 11.07 0.23
C GLY A 52 -4.91 11.13 -0.92
N ALA A 53 -3.63 10.94 -0.66
CA ALA A 53 -2.58 10.91 -1.68
C ALA A 53 -2.51 9.50 -2.31
N TRP A 54 -3.48 9.17 -3.16
CA TRP A 54 -3.74 7.80 -3.59
C TRP A 54 -2.60 7.18 -4.38
N VAL A 55 -1.92 7.93 -5.23
CA VAL A 55 -0.74 7.42 -5.96
C VAL A 55 0.38 7.07 -4.98
N ALA A 56 0.64 7.94 -4.01
CA ALA A 56 1.64 7.68 -2.98
C ALA A 56 1.28 6.45 -2.15
N VAL A 57 0.00 6.21 -1.89
CA VAL A 57 -0.47 5.00 -1.18
C VAL A 57 -0.07 3.73 -1.94
N VAL A 58 -0.32 3.68 -3.25
CA VAL A 58 0.04 2.51 -4.07
C VAL A 58 1.56 2.29 -4.05
N VAL A 59 2.34 3.35 -4.22
CA VAL A 59 3.80 3.26 -4.23
C VAL A 59 4.32 2.76 -2.88
N LEU A 60 3.85 3.32 -1.79
CA LEU A 60 4.31 2.94 -0.45
C LEU A 60 3.80 1.58 -0.01
N ALA A 61 2.60 1.17 -0.41
CA ALA A 61 2.10 -0.17 -0.11
C ALA A 61 3.01 -1.25 -0.71
N GLN A 62 3.39 -1.10 -1.98
CA GLN A 62 4.33 -2.03 -2.61
C GLN A 62 5.71 -1.95 -1.94
N THR A 63 6.16 -0.75 -1.60
CA THR A 63 7.44 -0.57 -0.91
C THR A 63 7.46 -1.28 0.44
N ALA A 64 6.37 -1.23 1.20
CA ALA A 64 6.25 -1.96 2.46
C ALA A 64 6.34 -3.47 2.25
N ILE A 65 5.69 -3.99 1.21
CA ILE A 65 5.78 -5.41 0.85
C ILE A 65 7.23 -5.77 0.51
N ASP A 66 7.87 -4.99 -0.35
CA ASP A 66 9.25 -5.25 -0.77
C ASP A 66 10.20 -5.27 0.44
N SER A 67 10.05 -4.32 1.35
CA SER A 67 10.85 -4.24 2.56
C SER A 67 10.66 -5.47 3.46
N ALA A 68 9.40 -5.86 3.68
CA ALA A 68 9.09 -7.01 4.52
C ALA A 68 9.58 -8.32 3.90
N VAL A 69 9.45 -8.48 2.58
CA VAL A 69 9.93 -9.68 1.86
C VAL A 69 11.44 -9.75 1.94
N ALA A 70 12.15 -8.66 1.69
CA ALA A 70 13.61 -8.62 1.75
C ALA A 70 14.10 -9.01 3.15
N GLU A 71 13.47 -8.50 4.20
CA GLU A 71 13.82 -8.82 5.58
C GLU A 71 13.62 -10.32 5.89
N ARG A 72 12.52 -10.91 5.44
CA ARG A 72 12.24 -12.33 5.63
C ARG A 72 13.25 -13.23 4.90
N VAL A 73 13.60 -12.87 3.67
CA VAL A 73 14.58 -13.61 2.88
C VAL A 73 15.94 -13.56 3.56
N GLU A 74 16.35 -12.40 4.04
CA GLU A 74 17.64 -12.22 4.72
C GLU A 74 17.72 -13.07 5.99
N ARG A 75 16.61 -13.17 6.73
CA ARG A 75 16.57 -13.98 7.97
C ARG A 75 16.38 -15.47 7.71
N ALA A 76 16.22 -15.87 6.45
CA ALA A 76 15.89 -17.25 6.07
C ALA A 76 14.65 -17.77 6.83
N VAL A 77 13.74 -16.86 7.19
CA VAL A 77 12.48 -17.16 7.85
C VAL A 77 11.41 -16.98 6.80
N GLY A 78 11.09 -17.97 6.07
CA GLY A 78 10.08 -17.80 5.05
C GLY A 78 9.29 -19.06 4.87
N ASP A 79 7.98 -18.89 4.75
CA ASP A 79 7.14 -19.88 4.16
C ASP A 79 7.21 -19.67 2.64
N GLY A 80 7.83 -20.59 1.93
CA GLY A 80 7.97 -20.50 0.48
C GLY A 80 6.64 -20.34 -0.23
N LEU A 81 5.57 -20.93 0.29
CA LEU A 81 4.25 -20.82 -0.30
C LEU A 81 3.73 -19.37 -0.21
N ASP A 82 3.85 -18.74 0.96
CA ASP A 82 3.40 -17.35 1.14
C ASP A 82 4.24 -16.40 0.30
N LEU A 83 5.55 -16.58 0.24
CA LEU A 83 6.42 -15.78 -0.61
C LEU A 83 6.05 -15.93 -2.09
N ASN A 84 5.73 -17.14 -2.53
CA ASN A 84 5.29 -17.38 -3.90
C ASN A 84 3.98 -16.67 -4.20
N THR A 85 3.02 -16.67 -3.28
CA THR A 85 1.77 -15.94 -3.44
C THR A 85 2.03 -14.46 -3.60
N VAL A 86 2.86 -13.87 -2.75
CA VAL A 86 3.20 -12.44 -2.81
C VAL A 86 3.95 -12.09 -4.10
N ARG A 87 4.82 -12.98 -4.59
CA ARG A 87 5.59 -12.74 -5.82
C ARG A 87 4.79 -12.94 -7.09
N PHE A 88 3.93 -13.96 -7.14
CA PHE A 88 3.30 -14.43 -8.37
C PHE A 88 1.77 -14.41 -8.32
N GLY A 89 1.18 -14.16 -7.17
CA GLY A 89 -0.28 -14.02 -7.05
C GLY A 89 -0.78 -12.88 -7.92
N ARG A 90 -1.90 -13.10 -8.60
CA ARG A 90 -2.46 -12.19 -9.60
C ARG A 90 -2.60 -10.76 -9.08
N ASP A 91 -3.15 -10.60 -7.88
CA ASP A 91 -3.36 -9.27 -7.30
C ASP A 91 -2.05 -8.59 -6.94
N TYR A 92 -1.06 -9.34 -6.48
CA TYR A 92 0.27 -8.80 -6.14
C TYR A 92 1.05 -8.40 -7.39
N VAL A 93 0.89 -9.13 -8.49
CA VAL A 93 1.45 -8.73 -9.79
C VAL A 93 0.79 -7.42 -10.23
N TRP A 94 -0.53 -7.29 -10.08
CA TRP A 94 -1.23 -6.04 -10.40
C TRP A 94 -0.66 -4.86 -9.61
N LEU A 95 -0.48 -5.03 -8.31
CA LEU A 95 0.03 -3.95 -7.45
C LEU A 95 1.45 -3.53 -7.86
N ARG A 96 2.31 -4.49 -8.11
CA ARG A 96 3.69 -4.24 -8.54
C ARG A 96 3.74 -3.53 -9.88
N ASP A 97 2.92 -3.97 -10.83
CA ASP A 97 2.85 -3.34 -12.15
C ASP A 97 2.31 -1.92 -12.05
N ARG A 98 1.31 -1.69 -11.20
CA ARG A 98 0.76 -0.36 -10.99
C ARG A 98 1.80 0.57 -10.37
N ARG A 99 2.52 0.13 -9.34
CA ARG A 99 3.61 0.89 -8.75
C ARG A 99 4.68 1.21 -9.79
N ASN A 100 5.07 0.22 -10.57
CA ASN A 100 6.10 0.44 -11.59
C ASN A 100 5.65 1.44 -12.66
N ALA A 101 4.39 1.41 -13.05
CA ALA A 101 3.84 2.39 -13.99
C ALA A 101 3.91 3.81 -13.44
N TYR A 102 3.72 3.99 -12.14
CA TYR A 102 3.77 5.31 -11.52
C TYR A 102 5.19 5.86 -11.37
N VAL A 103 6.17 4.99 -11.12
CA VAL A 103 7.55 5.44 -10.84
C VAL A 103 8.47 5.41 -12.05
N HIS A 104 8.09 4.74 -13.12
CA HIS A 104 8.86 4.67 -14.35
C HIS A 104 8.11 5.36 -15.49
N ASN A 105 8.68 6.41 -16.03
CA ASN A 105 8.07 7.17 -17.11
C ASN A 105 8.68 6.75 -18.46
N ASP A 106 8.53 5.47 -18.79
CA ASP A 106 9.10 4.84 -19.97
C ASP A 106 8.07 4.45 -21.04
N SER A 107 6.80 4.78 -20.80
CA SER A 107 5.71 4.54 -21.74
C SER A 107 5.39 5.80 -22.54
N PRO A 108 4.92 5.66 -23.82
CA PRO A 108 4.48 6.82 -24.61
C PRO A 108 3.33 7.60 -23.98
N LEU A 109 2.48 6.90 -23.19
CA LEU A 109 1.36 7.53 -22.49
C LEU A 109 1.65 7.56 -21.00
N PRO A 110 1.42 8.70 -20.33
CA PRO A 110 1.63 8.77 -18.88
C PRO A 110 0.65 7.85 -18.14
N ALA A 111 1.16 7.16 -17.11
CA ALA A 111 0.33 6.30 -16.27
C ALA A 111 -0.66 7.08 -15.42
N ILE A 112 -0.33 8.33 -15.10
CA ILE A 112 -1.15 9.22 -14.28
C ILE A 112 -0.88 10.67 -14.67
N THR A 113 -1.92 11.49 -14.63
CA THR A 113 -1.82 12.93 -14.89
C THR A 113 -2.48 13.70 -13.75
N ALA A 114 -2.16 14.99 -13.67
CA ALA A 114 -2.83 15.87 -12.70
C ALA A 114 -4.35 15.90 -12.94
N ARG A 115 -4.78 15.74 -14.19
CA ARG A 115 -6.20 15.67 -14.54
C ARG A 115 -6.85 14.42 -13.94
N ASP A 116 -6.17 13.28 -14.00
CA ASP A 116 -6.67 12.04 -13.39
C ASP A 116 -6.85 12.20 -11.88
N LEU A 117 -5.92 12.88 -11.22
CA LEU A 117 -6.02 13.15 -9.80
C LEU A 117 -7.26 13.98 -9.45
N ALA A 118 -7.68 14.86 -10.37
CA ALA A 118 -8.85 15.71 -10.15
C ALA A 118 -10.16 15.02 -10.54
N GLN A 119 -10.15 14.19 -11.57
CA GLN A 119 -11.37 13.64 -12.18
C GLN A 119 -11.65 12.18 -11.86
N ASP A 120 -10.62 11.39 -11.55
CA ASP A 120 -10.74 9.95 -11.29
C ASP A 120 -10.54 9.58 -9.83
N VAL A 121 -10.88 10.48 -8.92
CA VAL A 121 -10.63 10.32 -7.48
C VAL A 121 -11.18 9.00 -6.94
N GLN A 122 -12.40 8.64 -7.34
CA GLN A 122 -13.05 7.42 -6.82
C GLN A 122 -12.32 6.16 -7.26
N ARG A 123 -11.88 6.11 -8.52
CA ARG A 123 -11.11 4.98 -9.03
C ARG A 123 -9.76 4.87 -8.32
N LEU A 124 -9.08 5.99 -8.18
CA LEU A 124 -7.78 6.03 -7.51
C LEU A 124 -7.89 5.63 -6.04
N GLU A 125 -8.94 6.06 -5.36
CA GLU A 125 -9.17 5.65 -3.97
C GLU A 125 -9.43 4.15 -3.87
N ARG A 126 -10.24 3.57 -4.77
CA ARG A 126 -10.49 2.12 -4.77
C ARG A 126 -9.20 1.33 -4.97
N GLU A 127 -8.36 1.76 -5.91
CA GLU A 127 -7.06 1.12 -6.15
C GLU A 127 -6.14 1.24 -4.94
N ALA A 128 -6.12 2.41 -4.30
CA ALA A 128 -5.32 2.63 -3.09
C ALA A 128 -5.80 1.74 -1.93
N ARG A 129 -7.09 1.63 -1.74
CA ARG A 129 -7.65 0.74 -0.70
C ARG A 129 -7.32 -0.73 -0.98
N LYS A 130 -7.41 -1.16 -2.24
CA LYS A 130 -6.99 -2.50 -2.64
C LYS A 130 -5.50 -2.72 -2.33
N ALA A 131 -4.66 -1.74 -2.63
CA ALA A 131 -3.23 -1.83 -2.34
C ALA A 131 -2.95 -1.99 -0.84
N VAL A 132 -3.66 -1.25 0.01
CA VAL A 132 -3.52 -1.38 1.47
C VAL A 132 -3.96 -2.77 1.93
N GLU A 133 -5.07 -3.29 1.43
CA GLU A 133 -5.54 -4.63 1.79
C GLU A 133 -4.56 -5.72 1.38
N LEU A 134 -3.99 -5.62 0.18
CA LEU A 134 -2.97 -6.56 -0.28
C LEU A 134 -1.71 -6.48 0.58
N MET A 135 -1.27 -5.28 0.88
CA MET A 135 -0.11 -5.05 1.74
C MET A 135 -0.34 -5.63 3.14
N ALA A 136 -1.48 -5.35 3.75
CA ALA A 136 -1.81 -5.89 5.07
C ALA A 136 -1.80 -7.41 5.07
N ALA A 137 -2.38 -8.04 4.06
CA ALA A 137 -2.39 -9.50 3.92
C ALA A 137 -0.97 -10.06 3.75
N ALA A 138 -0.14 -9.40 2.93
CA ALA A 138 1.25 -9.83 2.73
C ALA A 138 2.07 -9.74 4.02
N LEU A 139 1.92 -8.67 4.79
CA LEU A 139 2.63 -8.51 6.07
C LEU A 139 2.17 -9.52 7.11
N ALA A 140 0.91 -9.91 7.09
CA ALA A 140 0.35 -10.89 8.01
C ALA A 140 0.71 -12.33 7.62
N SER A 141 1.13 -12.58 6.39
CA SER A 141 1.58 -13.89 5.95
C SER A 141 2.77 -14.34 6.79
N ARG A 142 2.68 -15.54 7.36
CA ARG A 142 3.68 -16.04 8.29
C ARG A 142 4.40 -17.23 7.74
N ALA A 143 5.62 -17.25 8.08
CA ALA A 143 6.36 -18.49 7.96
C ALA A 143 5.90 -19.46 9.03
#